data_31a0463cf1b52b124938ec7ac544735d
#
_entry.id   31a0463cf1b52b124938ec7ac544735d
#
_cell.length_a   1.000
_cell.length_b   1.000
_cell.length_c   1.000
_cell.angle_alpha   90.00
_cell.angle_beta   90.00
_cell.angle_gamma   90.00
#
_symmetry.space_group_name_H-M   'P 1'
#
loop_
_entity.id
_entity.type
_entity.pdbx_description
1 polymer ?
#
loop_
_entity_poly.entity_id
_entity_poly.type
_entity_poly.pdbx_seq_one_letter_code
_entity_poly.pdbx_strand_id
1 'polypeptide(L)'
;MESVSTQVPRKTSPKNFLVKNLIKGITATSLVSMGLVGAASAGEVPVSINIATSTTWTNTNTYNLQGQIFVLPGATLTIEPGTVIASDVGGSLAVSKGAQIFVNGTQNQPVIMTSKADVATWIGGDPKTGTWRESANEWGNLTIMGDAFISEDSTPGNVATPSASNFAAMEGLTEAFPGDPNVLYGGGNDDDDSGSINYLSLRYGGKVVSLANELNGLSLGGLGRATDIDHVEIMNNVDDGIEIWGGTVNLKHFSIWNVGDDSFDVDQGWRGKAQFGLIVQGYSLNASQGSGVGDNCFETDGAEDSDWQPVTTAAIYNATVIGQPIDGDGLTAWRDNARVQYHNCVFVDGGEKAVRFDDLDGDGAQGYGHNGTL
;
A
#
# COMPACT_ATOMS: atom_id res chain seq x y z
N MET A 1 -22.01 -17.31 58.10
CA MET A 1 -21.63 -15.92 57.88
C MET A 1 -22.35 -15.47 56.64
N GLU A 2 -23.24 -14.51 56.83
CA GLU A 2 -24.30 -14.13 55.93
C GLU A 2 -23.84 -13.37 54.73
N SER A 3 -24.44 -13.68 53.57
CA SER A 3 -24.31 -12.93 52.33
C SER A 3 -25.24 -11.71 52.34
N VAL A 4 -24.70 -10.53 52.18
CA VAL A 4 -25.49 -9.29 52.00
C VAL A 4 -25.62 -9.00 50.51
N SER A 5 -26.85 -9.15 50.01
CA SER A 5 -27.31 -8.71 48.71
C SER A 5 -27.70 -7.24 48.74
N THR A 6 -27.06 -6.37 47.96
CA THR A 6 -27.51 -4.99 47.77
C THR A 6 -28.20 -4.85 46.43
N GLN A 7 -29.51 -4.67 46.48
CA GLN A 7 -30.34 -4.29 45.31
C GLN A 7 -30.20 -2.80 45.00
N VAL A 8 -30.05 -2.46 43.72
CA VAL A 8 -30.08 -1.09 43.21
C VAL A 8 -31.49 -0.77 42.71
N PRO A 9 -32.09 0.39 43.06
CA PRO A 9 -33.47 0.70 42.68
C PRO A 9 -33.60 1.22 41.25
N ARG A 10 -34.65 0.76 40.56
CA ARG A 10 -35.12 1.25 39.27
C ARG A 10 -35.61 2.70 39.35
N LYS A 11 -35.12 3.57 38.47
CA LYS A 11 -35.71 4.89 38.24
C LYS A 11 -36.80 4.83 37.16
N THR A 12 -37.95 5.39 37.55
CA THR A 12 -39.13 5.55 36.73
C THR A 12 -39.01 6.71 35.74
N SER A 13 -39.58 6.48 34.54
CA SER A 13 -39.76 7.43 33.46
C SER A 13 -40.70 8.59 33.79
N PRO A 14 -40.47 9.83 33.41
CA PRO A 14 -41.50 10.87 33.43
C PRO A 14 -42.25 11.03 32.10
N LYS A 15 -43.51 11.33 32.29
CA LYS A 15 -44.60 11.43 31.33
C LYS A 15 -44.47 12.59 30.34
N ASN A 16 -45.02 12.36 29.15
CA ASN A 16 -45.29 13.32 28.08
C ASN A 16 -46.01 14.60 28.55
N PHE A 17 -45.51 15.74 28.09
CA PHE A 17 -46.25 17.00 28.12
C PHE A 17 -46.49 17.49 26.70
N LEU A 18 -47.76 17.45 26.28
CA LEU A 18 -48.24 18.05 25.04
C LEU A 18 -48.33 19.56 25.22
N VAL A 19 -47.63 20.31 24.36
CA VAL A 19 -47.97 21.73 24.18
C VAL A 19 -48.42 21.91 22.71
N LYS A 20 -49.72 22.12 22.58
CA LYS A 20 -50.32 22.64 21.32
C LYS A 20 -50.08 24.15 21.28
N ASN A 21 -49.41 24.63 20.25
CA ASN A 21 -49.60 26.02 19.83
C ASN A 21 -49.75 26.12 18.32
N LEU A 22 -50.85 26.66 17.98
CA LEU A 22 -51.43 26.99 16.67
C LEU A 22 -50.73 28.25 16.14
N ILE A 23 -50.07 28.18 14.95
CA ILE A 23 -49.79 29.36 14.15
C ILE A 23 -50.25 29.06 12.73
N LYS A 24 -51.17 29.90 12.28
CA LYS A 24 -51.77 29.93 10.95
C LYS A 24 -50.83 30.63 9.94
N GLY A 25 -50.66 29.99 8.82
CA GLY A 25 -50.66 30.62 7.50
C GLY A 25 -49.41 31.41 7.08
N ILE A 26 -48.74 30.90 6.10
CA ILE A 26 -48.43 31.55 4.80
C ILE A 26 -47.97 30.44 3.86
N THR A 27 -48.76 30.15 2.85
CA THR A 27 -48.42 29.29 1.72
C THR A 27 -47.52 30.08 0.78
N ALA A 28 -46.25 29.74 0.73
CA ALA A 28 -45.40 30.04 -0.39
C ALA A 28 -44.88 28.70 -0.95
N THR A 29 -45.55 28.21 -1.98
CA THR A 29 -45.15 27.02 -2.74
C THR A 29 -43.99 27.42 -3.63
N SER A 30 -42.74 27.33 -3.12
CA SER A 30 -41.60 27.26 -3.99
C SER A 30 -41.41 25.80 -4.38
N LEU A 31 -41.81 25.45 -5.61
CA LEU A 31 -41.38 24.26 -6.28
C LEU A 31 -39.85 24.35 -6.46
N VAL A 32 -39.11 23.79 -5.54
CA VAL A 32 -37.73 23.40 -5.80
C VAL A 32 -37.83 22.13 -6.64
N SER A 33 -37.70 22.28 -7.95
CA SER A 33 -37.39 21.15 -8.82
C SER A 33 -36.03 20.64 -8.42
N MET A 34 -35.97 19.65 -7.52
CA MET A 34 -34.82 18.77 -7.42
C MET A 34 -34.74 18.04 -8.75
N GLY A 35 -33.98 18.59 -9.67
CA GLY A 35 -33.51 17.81 -10.79
C GLY A 35 -32.79 16.61 -10.20
N LEU A 36 -33.34 15.41 -10.38
CA LEU A 36 -32.55 14.18 -10.31
C LEU A 36 -31.47 14.38 -11.40
N VAL A 37 -30.29 14.80 -10.96
CA VAL A 37 -29.07 14.52 -11.72
C VAL A 37 -28.95 13.01 -11.62
N GLY A 38 -29.48 12.31 -12.61
CA GLY A 38 -29.20 10.90 -12.77
C GLY A 38 -27.68 10.80 -12.82
N ALA A 39 -27.10 10.09 -11.88
CA ALA A 39 -25.71 9.70 -11.98
C ALA A 39 -25.57 9.00 -13.33
N ALA A 40 -24.91 9.64 -14.29
CA ALA A 40 -24.54 8.98 -15.51
C ALA A 40 -23.71 7.76 -15.08
N SER A 41 -24.15 6.56 -15.45
CA SER A 41 -23.34 5.36 -15.25
C SER A 41 -22.00 5.63 -15.92
N ALA A 42 -20.93 5.62 -15.14
CA ALA A 42 -19.59 5.76 -15.66
C ALA A 42 -19.38 4.72 -16.76
N GLY A 43 -18.94 5.15 -17.94
CA GLY A 43 -18.64 4.22 -19.03
C GLY A 43 -17.40 3.39 -18.67
N GLU A 44 -17.43 2.09 -18.92
CA GLU A 44 -16.22 1.28 -18.80
C GLU A 44 -15.29 1.56 -19.99
N VAL A 45 -14.04 1.90 -19.69
CA VAL A 45 -12.98 2.12 -20.68
C VAL A 45 -11.97 0.98 -20.55
N PRO A 46 -11.88 0.06 -21.52
CA PRO A 46 -10.89 -0.99 -21.50
C PRO A 46 -9.49 -0.39 -21.76
N VAL A 47 -8.53 -0.80 -20.94
CA VAL A 47 -7.11 -0.44 -21.06
C VAL A 47 -6.34 -1.72 -21.32
N SER A 48 -5.91 -1.92 -22.57
CA SER A 48 -5.25 -3.14 -23.04
C SER A 48 -3.90 -2.88 -23.72
N ILE A 49 -3.45 -1.63 -23.76
CA ILE A 49 -2.18 -1.23 -24.34
C ILE A 49 -1.43 -0.29 -23.39
N ASN A 50 -0.11 -0.31 -23.47
CA ASN A 50 0.77 0.56 -22.70
C ASN A 50 0.50 2.04 -22.98
N ILE A 51 0.69 2.88 -21.97
CA ILE A 51 0.51 4.34 -22.03
C ILE A 51 1.81 4.96 -22.50
N ALA A 52 1.90 5.20 -23.80
CA ALA A 52 3.10 5.77 -24.44
C ALA A 52 3.06 7.29 -24.60
N THR A 53 1.93 7.93 -24.31
CA THR A 53 1.72 9.38 -24.34
C THR A 53 0.98 9.84 -23.10
N SER A 54 1.28 11.02 -22.63
CA SER A 54 0.65 11.58 -21.42
C SER A 54 -0.87 11.56 -21.56
N THR A 55 -1.52 10.99 -20.55
CA THR A 55 -2.95 10.67 -20.56
C THR A 55 -3.58 11.03 -19.22
N THR A 56 -4.84 11.48 -19.26
CA THR A 56 -5.63 11.74 -18.04
C THR A 56 -6.79 10.76 -17.96
N TRP A 57 -6.92 10.10 -16.82
CA TRP A 57 -8.09 9.31 -16.46
C TRP A 57 -9.03 10.12 -15.59
N THR A 58 -10.29 10.20 -16.01
CA THR A 58 -11.31 11.07 -15.40
C THR A 58 -12.33 10.26 -14.62
N ASN A 59 -12.91 10.83 -13.58
CA ASN A 59 -13.91 10.19 -12.74
C ASN A 59 -15.28 9.96 -13.41
N THR A 60 -15.44 10.38 -14.67
CA THR A 60 -16.63 10.08 -15.48
C THR A 60 -16.60 8.68 -16.08
N ASN A 61 -15.48 7.99 -15.98
CA ASN A 61 -15.27 6.64 -16.50
C ASN A 61 -14.76 5.71 -15.39
N THR A 62 -14.97 4.40 -15.59
CA THR A 62 -14.30 3.32 -14.87
C THR A 62 -13.30 2.69 -15.83
N TYR A 63 -12.03 2.62 -15.43
CA TYR A 63 -10.97 2.07 -16.27
C TYR A 63 -10.74 0.60 -15.94
N ASN A 64 -10.76 -0.25 -16.96
CA ASN A 64 -10.58 -1.69 -16.82
C ASN A 64 -9.21 -2.12 -17.38
N LEU A 65 -8.28 -2.49 -16.51
CA LEU A 65 -6.99 -3.05 -16.92
C LEU A 65 -7.20 -4.49 -17.38
N GLN A 66 -6.88 -4.74 -18.66
CA GLN A 66 -7.07 -6.06 -19.29
C GLN A 66 -5.77 -6.86 -19.43
N GLY A 67 -4.74 -6.49 -18.70
CA GLY A 67 -3.42 -7.11 -18.66
C GLY A 67 -2.43 -6.21 -17.95
N GLN A 68 -1.15 -6.56 -17.98
CA GLN A 68 -0.10 -5.67 -17.52
C GLN A 68 -0.04 -4.42 -18.40
N ILE A 69 -0.21 -3.27 -17.79
CA ILE A 69 -0.11 -1.96 -18.47
C ILE A 69 1.09 -1.20 -17.92
N PHE A 70 1.97 -0.75 -18.80
CA PHE A 70 3.08 0.13 -18.44
C PHE A 70 2.78 1.57 -18.84
N VAL A 71 3.05 2.51 -17.93
CA VAL A 71 3.27 3.92 -18.29
C VAL A 71 4.72 4.00 -18.74
N LEU A 72 4.95 4.24 -20.04
CA LEU A 72 6.26 4.15 -20.64
C LEU A 72 7.11 5.40 -20.39
N PRO A 73 8.44 5.29 -20.42
CA PRO A 73 9.35 6.43 -20.20
C PRO A 73 8.99 7.65 -21.04
N GLY A 74 8.93 8.81 -20.39
CA GLY A 74 8.53 10.08 -21.00
C GLY A 74 7.01 10.34 -21.03
N ALA A 75 6.17 9.35 -20.71
CA ALA A 75 4.73 9.55 -20.57
C ALA A 75 4.36 9.88 -19.10
N THR A 76 3.24 10.56 -18.95
CA THR A 76 2.63 10.87 -17.65
C THR A 76 1.20 10.37 -17.61
N LEU A 77 0.84 9.60 -16.58
CA LEU A 77 -0.53 9.25 -16.27
C LEU A 77 -1.05 10.15 -15.14
N THR A 78 -2.11 10.92 -15.43
CA THR A 78 -2.81 11.70 -14.40
C THR A 78 -4.16 11.06 -14.11
N ILE A 79 -4.49 10.85 -12.84
CA ILE A 79 -5.74 10.25 -12.39
C ILE A 79 -6.50 11.27 -11.53
N GLU A 80 -7.68 11.67 -11.99
CA GLU A 80 -8.52 12.68 -11.32
C GLU A 80 -9.13 12.15 -10.01
N PRO A 81 -9.51 13.05 -9.08
CA PRO A 81 -10.21 12.66 -7.85
C PRO A 81 -11.47 11.85 -8.11
N GLY A 82 -11.68 10.77 -7.37
CA GLY A 82 -12.86 9.91 -7.46
C GLY A 82 -12.87 8.94 -8.65
N THR A 83 -11.78 8.85 -9.40
CA THR A 83 -11.65 7.86 -10.48
C THR A 83 -11.59 6.44 -9.93
N VAL A 84 -12.26 5.52 -10.59
CA VAL A 84 -12.25 4.09 -10.28
C VAL A 84 -11.51 3.32 -11.38
N ILE A 85 -10.56 2.51 -10.96
CA ILE A 85 -9.89 1.52 -11.79
C ILE A 85 -10.36 0.15 -11.32
N ALA A 86 -11.14 -0.54 -12.17
CA ALA A 86 -11.70 -1.85 -11.90
C ALA A 86 -11.03 -2.88 -12.80
N SER A 87 -10.00 -3.53 -12.30
CA SER A 87 -9.15 -4.42 -13.09
C SER A 87 -9.80 -5.79 -13.36
N ASP A 88 -9.57 -6.34 -14.53
CA ASP A 88 -9.77 -7.77 -14.80
C ASP A 88 -8.72 -8.59 -14.04
N VAL A 89 -9.01 -9.88 -13.87
CA VAL A 89 -8.04 -10.84 -13.33
C VAL A 89 -6.79 -10.85 -14.21
N GLY A 90 -5.66 -10.57 -13.59
CA GLY A 90 -4.38 -10.50 -14.32
C GLY A 90 -4.03 -9.13 -14.87
N GLY A 91 -4.87 -8.11 -14.70
CA GLY A 91 -4.49 -6.74 -14.97
C GLY A 91 -3.61 -6.17 -13.86
N SER A 92 -2.68 -5.31 -14.19
CA SER A 92 -1.86 -4.52 -13.27
C SER A 92 -1.34 -3.25 -13.95
N LEU A 93 -0.88 -2.31 -13.14
CA LEU A 93 -0.36 -1.03 -13.62
C LEU A 93 1.07 -0.84 -13.12
N ALA A 94 2.01 -0.62 -14.03
CA ALA A 94 3.39 -0.31 -13.70
C ALA A 94 3.80 1.03 -14.32
N VAL A 95 4.50 1.85 -13.55
CA VAL A 95 5.11 3.09 -14.01
C VAL A 95 6.59 2.83 -14.19
N SER A 96 7.05 2.79 -15.44
CA SER A 96 8.45 2.51 -15.76
C SER A 96 9.35 3.67 -15.38
N LYS A 97 10.60 3.39 -15.09
CA LYS A 97 11.62 4.42 -14.83
C LYS A 97 11.63 5.51 -15.90
N GLY A 98 11.57 6.78 -15.49
CA GLY A 98 11.46 7.93 -16.42
C GLY A 98 10.05 8.23 -16.93
N ALA A 99 9.02 7.53 -16.42
CA ALA A 99 7.63 7.93 -16.53
C ALA A 99 7.15 8.56 -15.23
N GLN A 100 5.96 9.14 -15.23
CA GLN A 100 5.35 9.72 -14.02
C GLN A 100 3.89 9.31 -13.86
N ILE A 101 3.44 9.25 -12.62
CA ILE A 101 2.03 9.10 -12.26
C ILE A 101 1.60 10.19 -11.27
N PHE A 102 0.46 10.81 -11.51
CA PHE A 102 -0.17 11.74 -10.58
C PHE A 102 -1.55 11.21 -10.18
N VAL A 103 -1.66 10.67 -8.98
CA VAL A 103 -2.92 10.22 -8.39
C VAL A 103 -3.48 11.36 -7.54
N ASN A 104 -4.47 12.06 -8.03
CA ASN A 104 -5.00 13.29 -7.44
C ASN A 104 -6.26 13.05 -6.59
N GLY A 105 -6.33 11.96 -5.85
CA GLY A 105 -7.43 11.70 -4.93
C GLY A 105 -7.55 12.78 -3.85
N THR A 106 -8.71 12.86 -3.23
CA THR A 106 -8.98 13.72 -2.07
C THR A 106 -9.71 12.92 -1.00
N GLN A 107 -9.75 13.41 0.23
CA GLN A 107 -10.46 12.75 1.33
C GLN A 107 -11.93 12.41 0.98
N ASN A 108 -12.60 13.27 0.22
CA ASN A 108 -13.99 13.05 -0.16
C ASN A 108 -14.17 12.29 -1.47
N GLN A 109 -13.14 12.23 -2.28
CA GLN A 109 -13.09 11.60 -3.60
C GLN A 109 -11.75 10.87 -3.78
N PRO A 110 -11.49 9.81 -3.01
CA PRO A 110 -10.27 9.03 -3.19
C PRO A 110 -10.27 8.36 -4.56
N VAL A 111 -9.11 8.11 -5.11
CA VAL A 111 -8.95 7.20 -6.23
C VAL A 111 -8.98 5.77 -5.70
N ILE A 112 -9.75 4.91 -6.33
CA ILE A 112 -9.86 3.50 -5.94
C ILE A 112 -9.37 2.63 -7.09
N MET A 113 -8.35 1.85 -6.83
CA MET A 113 -7.87 0.79 -7.72
C MET A 113 -8.20 -0.56 -7.09
N THR A 114 -9.01 -1.34 -7.78
CA THR A 114 -9.55 -2.59 -7.26
C THR A 114 -9.88 -3.56 -8.38
N SER A 115 -10.45 -4.71 -8.04
CA SER A 115 -10.94 -5.68 -9.00
C SER A 115 -12.36 -5.38 -9.49
N LYS A 116 -12.72 -5.90 -10.64
CA LYS A 116 -14.12 -5.89 -11.12
C LYS A 116 -15.07 -6.64 -10.17
N ALA A 117 -14.57 -7.64 -9.47
CA ALA A 117 -15.37 -8.41 -8.51
C ALA A 117 -15.74 -7.56 -7.28
N ASP A 118 -14.86 -6.66 -6.84
CA ASP A 118 -15.20 -5.69 -5.79
C ASP A 118 -16.26 -4.69 -6.29
N VAL A 119 -16.04 -4.06 -7.42
CA VAL A 119 -16.97 -3.08 -8.00
C VAL A 119 -18.35 -3.70 -8.25
N ALA A 120 -18.44 -4.99 -8.58
CA ALA A 120 -19.70 -5.69 -8.74
C ALA A 120 -20.54 -5.78 -7.44
N THR A 121 -19.95 -5.54 -6.28
CA THR A 121 -20.68 -5.48 -5.00
C THR A 121 -21.28 -4.11 -4.71
N TRP A 122 -20.91 -3.07 -5.47
CA TRP A 122 -21.28 -1.68 -5.19
C TRP A 122 -22.69 -1.36 -5.71
N ILE A 123 -23.54 -0.86 -4.84
CA ILE A 123 -24.91 -0.46 -5.21
C ILE A 123 -24.86 0.88 -5.91
N GLY A 124 -25.30 0.91 -7.18
CA GLY A 124 -25.29 2.14 -7.98
C GLY A 124 -23.90 2.71 -8.27
N GLY A 125 -22.83 1.89 -8.13
CA GLY A 125 -21.46 2.33 -8.32
C GLY A 125 -20.87 3.12 -7.14
N ASP A 126 -21.55 3.16 -6.00
CA ASP A 126 -21.06 3.82 -4.80
C ASP A 126 -20.11 2.88 -4.00
N PRO A 127 -18.80 3.17 -3.94
CA PRO A 127 -17.85 2.32 -3.23
C PRO A 127 -18.13 2.19 -1.72
N LYS A 128 -18.87 3.12 -1.12
CA LYS A 128 -19.26 3.06 0.29
C LYS A 128 -20.30 1.99 0.58
N THR A 129 -20.93 1.45 -0.44
CA THR A 129 -21.91 0.37 -0.36
C THR A 129 -21.31 -0.99 -0.64
N GLY A 130 -20.01 -1.04 -0.96
CA GLY A 130 -19.29 -2.27 -1.24
C GLY A 130 -19.33 -3.25 -0.07
N THR A 131 -19.34 -4.53 -0.39
CA THR A 131 -19.30 -5.60 0.62
C THR A 131 -17.86 -6.09 0.74
N TRP A 132 -17.29 -5.99 1.93
CA TRP A 132 -15.99 -6.59 2.19
C TRP A 132 -16.03 -8.10 1.92
N ARG A 133 -14.99 -8.61 1.28
CA ARG A 133 -14.82 -10.02 0.94
C ARG A 133 -13.47 -10.50 1.44
N GLU A 134 -13.43 -11.71 1.93
CA GLU A 134 -12.19 -12.41 2.23
C GLU A 134 -11.59 -12.93 0.93
N SER A 135 -10.85 -12.07 0.23
CA SER A 135 -10.31 -12.35 -1.11
C SER A 135 -9.07 -11.51 -1.35
N ALA A 136 -8.13 -12.06 -2.09
CA ALA A 136 -6.95 -11.41 -2.63
C ALA A 136 -6.65 -12.01 -4.02
N ASN A 137 -5.52 -11.71 -4.66
CA ASN A 137 -5.12 -12.25 -5.96
C ASN A 137 -6.13 -11.96 -7.11
N GLU A 138 -6.87 -10.88 -7.01
CA GLU A 138 -7.87 -10.54 -8.03
C GLU A 138 -7.30 -9.69 -9.16
N TRP A 139 -6.15 -9.01 -8.92
CA TRP A 139 -5.39 -8.24 -9.90
C TRP A 139 -3.98 -7.93 -9.37
N GLY A 140 -3.14 -7.25 -10.15
CA GLY A 140 -1.72 -7.12 -9.86
C GLY A 140 -1.27 -5.81 -9.21
N ASN A 141 -2.18 -4.93 -8.80
CA ASN A 141 -1.88 -3.65 -8.13
C ASN A 141 -1.01 -2.64 -8.91
N LEU A 142 -0.33 -1.76 -8.16
CA LEU A 142 0.44 -0.64 -8.68
C LEU A 142 1.92 -0.80 -8.34
N THR A 143 2.76 -0.72 -9.36
CA THR A 143 4.22 -0.71 -9.25
C THR A 143 4.76 0.61 -9.78
N ILE A 144 5.73 1.24 -9.10
CA ILE A 144 6.38 2.46 -9.56
C ILE A 144 7.90 2.29 -9.47
N MET A 145 8.59 2.58 -10.56
CA MET A 145 10.03 2.39 -10.72
C MET A 145 10.74 3.72 -11.01
N GLY A 146 11.75 4.04 -10.21
CA GLY A 146 12.53 5.28 -10.28
C GLY A 146 14.01 5.05 -10.52
N ASP A 147 14.80 6.12 -10.43
CA ASP A 147 16.22 6.18 -10.80
C ASP A 147 17.15 6.47 -9.60
N ALA A 148 16.68 6.31 -8.36
CA ALA A 148 17.49 6.52 -7.16
C ALA A 148 18.49 5.39 -6.93
N PHE A 149 19.48 5.62 -6.07
CA PHE A 149 20.43 4.59 -5.67
C PHE A 149 19.76 3.45 -4.92
N ILE A 150 20.10 2.23 -5.30
CA ILE A 150 19.71 0.98 -4.63
C ILE A 150 20.94 0.14 -4.33
N SER A 151 20.81 -0.82 -3.42
CA SER A 151 21.79 -1.88 -3.17
C SER A 151 21.29 -3.17 -3.82
N GLU A 152 22.03 -3.68 -4.77
CA GLU A 152 21.66 -4.87 -5.53
C GLU A 152 22.92 -5.63 -5.97
N ASP A 153 22.84 -6.94 -6.09
CA ASP A 153 23.99 -7.82 -6.38
C ASP A 153 24.51 -7.74 -7.81
N SER A 154 23.79 -7.11 -8.70
CA SER A 154 24.26 -6.86 -10.06
C SER A 154 25.58 -6.07 -10.15
N THR A 155 25.92 -5.38 -9.04
CA THR A 155 27.22 -4.72 -8.86
C THR A 155 28.05 -5.54 -7.86
N PRO A 156 29.12 -6.24 -8.26
CA PRO A 156 29.86 -7.10 -7.36
C PRO A 156 30.41 -6.36 -6.14
N GLY A 157 30.05 -6.85 -4.98
CA GLY A 157 30.56 -6.73 -3.64
C GLY A 157 31.29 -5.48 -3.15
N ASN A 158 31.25 -5.24 -1.85
CA ASN A 158 32.06 -4.25 -1.12
C ASN A 158 32.07 -2.84 -1.73
N VAL A 159 30.93 -2.37 -2.21
CA VAL A 159 30.84 -1.02 -2.74
C VAL A 159 30.74 -0.08 -1.56
N ALA A 160 31.87 0.50 -1.18
CA ALA A 160 31.95 1.50 -0.11
C ALA A 160 31.13 2.77 -0.40
N THR A 161 30.70 2.94 -1.65
CA THR A 161 29.87 4.07 -2.11
C THR A 161 28.76 3.56 -3.04
N PRO A 162 27.55 4.14 -2.99
CA PRO A 162 26.47 3.80 -3.92
C PRO A 162 26.90 3.96 -5.38
N SER A 163 26.44 3.08 -6.25
CA SER A 163 26.77 3.09 -7.68
C SER A 163 25.57 3.46 -8.54
N ALA A 164 25.73 4.45 -9.39
CA ALA A 164 24.72 4.81 -10.41
C ALA A 164 24.53 3.75 -11.49
N SER A 165 25.39 2.75 -11.53
CA SER A 165 25.27 1.60 -12.44
C SER A 165 24.50 0.46 -11.80
N ASN A 166 24.05 0.63 -10.56
CA ASN A 166 23.29 -0.38 -9.83
C ASN A 166 21.81 -0.27 -10.18
N PHE A 167 21.26 -1.33 -10.71
CA PHE A 167 19.85 -1.44 -11.09
C PHE A 167 19.39 -2.88 -10.92
N ALA A 168 18.10 -3.04 -10.65
CA ALA A 168 17.46 -4.34 -10.53
C ALA A 168 16.24 -4.45 -11.46
N ALA A 169 15.73 -5.64 -11.62
CA ALA A 169 14.49 -5.91 -12.30
C ALA A 169 13.39 -6.17 -11.24
N MET A 170 12.26 -5.50 -11.41
CA MET A 170 11.16 -5.57 -10.45
C MET A 170 10.60 -6.99 -10.34
N GLU A 171 10.53 -7.47 -9.13
CA GLU A 171 9.95 -8.76 -8.78
C GLU A 171 8.53 -8.92 -9.33
N GLY A 172 8.14 -10.14 -9.65
CA GLY A 172 6.86 -10.44 -10.28
C GLY A 172 6.72 -9.91 -11.71
N LEU A 173 7.30 -8.76 -12.04
CA LEU A 173 7.30 -8.24 -13.40
C LEU A 173 8.41 -8.87 -14.26
N THR A 174 9.58 -9.12 -13.69
CA THR A 174 10.69 -9.71 -14.44
C THR A 174 10.39 -11.13 -14.91
N GLU A 175 9.67 -11.91 -14.13
CA GLU A 175 9.24 -13.27 -14.49
C GLU A 175 8.21 -13.25 -15.62
N ALA A 176 7.32 -12.26 -15.61
CA ALA A 176 6.33 -12.10 -16.68
C ALA A 176 6.91 -11.49 -17.96
N PHE A 177 7.94 -10.63 -17.84
CA PHE A 177 8.54 -9.88 -18.93
C PHE A 177 10.07 -9.94 -18.89
N PRO A 178 10.68 -11.12 -19.03
CA PRO A 178 12.12 -11.29 -18.91
C PRO A 178 12.88 -10.47 -19.94
N GLY A 179 13.79 -9.62 -19.46
CA GLY A 179 14.62 -8.76 -20.31
C GLY A 179 13.93 -7.51 -20.87
N ASP A 180 12.71 -7.21 -20.45
CA ASP A 180 12.04 -5.95 -20.81
C ASP A 180 12.67 -4.79 -19.99
N PRO A 181 13.20 -3.74 -20.64
CA PRO A 181 13.77 -2.60 -19.91
C PRO A 181 12.73 -1.80 -19.08
N ASN A 182 11.44 -2.00 -19.34
CA ASN A 182 10.37 -1.32 -18.63
C ASN A 182 10.15 -1.86 -17.22
N VAL A 183 10.77 -2.99 -16.85
CA VAL A 183 10.71 -3.55 -15.49
C VAL A 183 11.92 -3.17 -14.63
N LEU A 184 12.86 -2.38 -15.15
CA LEU A 184 14.08 -2.02 -14.44
C LEU A 184 13.88 -0.78 -13.57
N TYR A 185 14.47 -0.79 -12.36
CA TYR A 185 14.56 0.34 -11.45
C TYR A 185 15.98 0.51 -10.91
N GLY A 186 16.23 1.60 -10.19
CA GLY A 186 17.54 1.93 -9.66
C GLY A 186 18.38 2.77 -10.62
N GLY A 187 19.42 3.42 -10.10
CA GLY A 187 20.30 4.32 -10.83
C GLY A 187 21.09 5.24 -9.90
N GLY A 188 21.16 6.53 -10.19
CA GLY A 188 22.02 7.47 -9.48
C GLY A 188 21.36 8.78 -9.06
N ASN A 189 20.03 8.87 -9.09
CA ASN A 189 19.32 10.11 -8.82
C ASN A 189 18.42 10.00 -7.58
N ASP A 190 18.94 10.27 -6.39
CA ASP A 190 18.17 10.30 -5.15
C ASP A 190 17.09 11.41 -5.12
N ASP A 191 17.09 12.32 -6.08
CA ASP A 191 16.06 13.35 -6.26
C ASP A 191 15.09 12.99 -7.42
N ASP A 192 15.03 11.72 -7.82
CA ASP A 192 14.10 11.24 -8.83
C ASP A 192 12.65 11.62 -8.48
N ASP A 193 11.89 12.02 -9.52
CA ASP A 193 10.50 12.41 -9.45
C ASP A 193 9.65 11.51 -10.33
N SER A 194 9.07 10.49 -9.74
CA SER A 194 8.11 9.59 -10.38
C SER A 194 6.66 10.08 -10.26
N GLY A 195 6.43 11.29 -9.72
CA GLY A 195 5.12 11.92 -9.60
C GLY A 195 4.59 11.99 -8.17
N SER A 196 3.28 11.86 -8.00
CA SER A 196 2.66 11.94 -6.69
C SER A 196 1.44 11.03 -6.53
N ILE A 197 1.26 10.54 -5.31
CA ILE A 197 0.08 9.77 -4.90
C ILE A 197 -0.60 10.48 -3.73
N ASN A 198 -1.87 10.81 -3.90
CA ASN A 198 -2.70 11.39 -2.85
C ASN A 198 -4.05 10.68 -2.78
N TYR A 199 -4.46 10.22 -1.59
CA TYR A 199 -5.73 9.53 -1.33
C TYR A 199 -6.02 8.39 -2.31
N LEU A 200 -5.16 7.37 -2.29
CA LEU A 200 -5.29 6.15 -3.08
C LEU A 200 -5.71 4.98 -2.19
N SER A 201 -6.68 4.19 -2.65
CA SER A 201 -7.04 2.92 -2.04
C SER A 201 -6.79 1.78 -3.02
N LEU A 202 -5.93 0.83 -2.64
CA LEU A 202 -5.55 -0.38 -3.38
C LEU A 202 -6.18 -1.59 -2.69
N ARG A 203 -6.98 -2.39 -3.42
CA ARG A 203 -7.80 -3.44 -2.81
C ARG A 203 -7.78 -4.73 -3.58
N TYR A 204 -7.76 -5.86 -2.87
CA TYR A 204 -7.93 -7.23 -3.39
C TYR A 204 -6.86 -7.63 -4.42
N GLY A 205 -5.65 -7.11 -4.26
CA GLY A 205 -4.55 -7.34 -5.18
C GLY A 205 -3.66 -8.52 -4.84
N GLY A 206 -2.42 -8.46 -5.31
CA GLY A 206 -1.41 -9.47 -5.04
C GLY A 206 -1.41 -10.60 -6.04
N LYS A 207 -1.36 -10.28 -7.34
CA LYS A 207 -1.35 -11.32 -8.37
C LYS A 207 -0.13 -12.22 -8.22
N VAL A 208 -0.40 -13.51 -8.03
CA VAL A 208 0.61 -14.56 -8.13
C VAL A 208 1.02 -14.74 -9.59
N VAL A 209 2.27 -14.46 -9.90
CA VAL A 209 2.85 -14.61 -11.23
C VAL A 209 3.45 -16.01 -11.41
N SER A 210 4.18 -16.48 -10.38
CA SER A 210 4.73 -17.84 -10.31
C SER A 210 4.93 -18.22 -8.84
N LEU A 211 5.51 -19.38 -8.57
CA LEU A 211 5.84 -19.79 -7.21
C LEU A 211 6.87 -18.84 -6.60
N ALA A 212 6.57 -18.26 -5.45
CA ALA A 212 7.37 -17.25 -4.76
C ALA A 212 7.71 -16.02 -5.65
N ASN A 213 6.76 -15.57 -6.43
CA ASN A 213 6.83 -14.35 -7.23
C ASN A 213 5.41 -13.77 -7.36
N GLU A 214 5.06 -12.96 -6.46
CA GLU A 214 3.79 -12.28 -6.33
C GLU A 214 3.96 -10.78 -6.63
N LEU A 215 2.86 -10.06 -6.71
CA LEU A 215 2.86 -8.60 -6.81
C LEU A 215 2.32 -8.01 -5.52
N ASN A 216 3.01 -7.05 -4.98
CA ASN A 216 2.64 -6.39 -3.73
C ASN A 216 1.43 -5.45 -3.85
N GLY A 217 0.95 -4.95 -2.74
CA GLY A 217 -0.09 -3.92 -2.71
C GLY A 217 0.37 -2.63 -3.40
N LEU A 218 1.55 -2.16 -3.02
CA LEU A 218 2.25 -1.04 -3.66
C LEU A 218 3.73 -1.33 -3.71
N SER A 219 4.27 -1.55 -4.91
CA SER A 219 5.70 -1.80 -5.11
C SER A 219 6.42 -0.51 -5.52
N LEU A 220 7.51 -0.16 -4.81
CA LEU A 220 8.26 1.08 -4.97
C LEU A 220 9.74 0.79 -5.18
N GLY A 221 10.20 0.72 -6.43
CA GLY A 221 11.59 0.42 -6.77
C GLY A 221 12.42 1.68 -7.05
N GLY A 222 13.42 1.98 -6.23
CA GLY A 222 14.38 3.06 -6.48
C GLY A 222 13.78 4.46 -6.63
N LEU A 223 12.72 4.78 -5.88
CA LEU A 223 12.10 6.11 -5.97
C LEU A 223 12.90 7.16 -5.22
N GLY A 224 13.04 8.34 -5.82
CA GLY A 224 13.70 9.48 -5.22
C GLY A 224 12.79 10.33 -4.34
N ARG A 225 13.41 11.25 -3.58
CA ARG A 225 12.73 12.10 -2.59
C ARG A 225 11.83 13.19 -3.18
N ALA A 226 11.88 13.43 -4.49
CA ALA A 226 10.96 14.35 -5.14
C ALA A 226 9.60 13.69 -5.45
N THR A 227 9.51 12.37 -5.40
CA THR A 227 8.24 11.63 -5.45
C THR A 227 7.49 11.83 -4.13
N ASP A 228 6.21 12.23 -4.20
CA ASP A 228 5.36 12.49 -3.02
C ASP A 228 4.30 11.41 -2.86
N ILE A 229 4.26 10.75 -1.69
CA ILE A 229 3.28 9.70 -1.38
C ILE A 229 2.58 10.05 -0.07
N ASP A 230 1.30 10.39 -0.18
CA ASP A 230 0.48 10.80 0.96
C ASP A 230 -0.94 10.20 0.88
N HIS A 231 -1.44 9.65 1.99
CA HIS A 231 -2.75 9.00 2.12
C HIS A 231 -2.93 7.80 1.17
N VAL A 232 -2.29 6.68 1.51
CA VAL A 232 -2.43 5.39 0.82
C VAL A 232 -3.07 4.37 1.75
N GLU A 233 -4.08 3.66 1.24
CA GLU A 233 -4.69 2.50 1.88
C GLU A 233 -4.44 1.26 1.04
N ILE A 234 -3.96 0.19 1.65
CA ILE A 234 -3.85 -1.14 1.05
C ILE A 234 -4.69 -2.11 1.85
N MET A 235 -5.48 -2.92 1.15
CA MET A 235 -6.40 -3.85 1.78
C MET A 235 -6.50 -5.16 1.01
N ASN A 236 -6.32 -6.26 1.72
CA ASN A 236 -6.45 -7.61 1.16
C ASN A 236 -5.50 -7.87 -0.02
N ASN A 237 -4.22 -7.94 0.26
CA ASN A 237 -3.19 -8.34 -0.70
C ASN A 237 -2.72 -9.78 -0.43
N VAL A 238 -2.15 -10.44 -1.43
CA VAL A 238 -1.61 -11.80 -1.29
C VAL A 238 -0.30 -11.76 -0.54
N ASP A 239 0.56 -10.90 -1.00
CA ASP A 239 1.92 -10.67 -0.59
C ASP A 239 1.97 -9.38 0.24
N ASP A 240 3.04 -8.63 0.16
CA ASP A 240 3.23 -7.45 0.99
C ASP A 240 2.18 -6.35 0.80
N GLY A 241 2.03 -5.53 1.81
CA GLY A 241 1.25 -4.32 1.71
C GLY A 241 1.97 -3.25 0.89
N ILE A 242 3.04 -2.72 1.42
CA ILE A 242 3.97 -1.81 0.73
C ILE A 242 5.33 -2.44 0.75
N GLU A 243 5.96 -2.57 -0.41
CA GLU A 243 7.35 -2.99 -0.49
C GLU A 243 8.21 -1.93 -1.18
N ILE A 244 9.39 -1.64 -0.59
CA ILE A 244 10.28 -0.57 -1.03
C ILE A 244 11.69 -1.10 -1.27
N TRP A 245 12.09 -1.19 -2.52
CA TRP A 245 13.45 -1.54 -2.91
C TRP A 245 14.31 -0.28 -3.08
N GLY A 246 15.03 0.08 -2.04
CA GLY A 246 15.98 1.18 -2.06
C GLY A 246 15.38 2.58 -2.26
N GLY A 247 16.23 3.52 -2.65
CA GLY A 247 15.81 4.90 -2.90
C GLY A 247 15.65 5.76 -1.65
N THR A 248 14.93 6.88 -1.81
CA THR A 248 14.82 7.95 -0.78
C THR A 248 13.42 8.53 -0.64
N VAL A 249 12.41 7.89 -1.23
CA VAL A 249 11.01 8.33 -1.17
C VAL A 249 10.52 8.41 0.29
N ASN A 250 9.65 9.38 0.57
CA ASN A 250 9.01 9.50 1.87
C ASN A 250 7.50 9.23 1.75
N LEU A 251 6.94 8.61 2.78
CA LEU A 251 5.52 8.29 2.86
C LEU A 251 4.86 8.94 4.06
N LYS A 252 3.62 9.40 3.89
CA LYS A 252 2.78 9.87 4.99
C LYS A 252 1.37 9.30 4.89
N HIS A 253 0.75 9.12 6.06
CA HIS A 253 -0.64 8.68 6.19
C HIS A 253 -0.92 7.40 5.37
N PHE A 254 -0.34 6.30 5.81
CA PHE A 254 -0.59 4.99 5.20
C PHE A 254 -1.38 4.08 6.13
N SER A 255 -2.24 3.26 5.56
CA SER A 255 -2.93 2.19 6.30
C SER A 255 -2.89 0.89 5.51
N ILE A 256 -2.53 -0.20 6.20
CA ILE A 256 -2.35 -1.52 5.61
C ILE A 256 -3.17 -2.52 6.41
N TRP A 257 -4.01 -3.27 5.71
CA TRP A 257 -4.99 -4.17 6.30
C TRP A 257 -4.96 -5.53 5.65
N ASN A 258 -4.79 -6.58 6.46
CA ASN A 258 -5.05 -7.96 6.05
C ASN A 258 -4.29 -8.34 4.76
N VAL A 259 -2.98 -8.25 4.81
CA VAL A 259 -2.08 -8.73 3.76
C VAL A 259 -1.52 -10.09 4.12
N GLY A 260 -1.05 -10.83 3.13
CA GLY A 260 -0.72 -12.25 3.29
C GLY A 260 0.72 -12.49 3.73
N ASP A 261 1.62 -11.56 3.49
CA ASP A 261 3.01 -11.61 3.94
C ASP A 261 3.34 -10.38 4.78
N ASP A 262 4.36 -9.62 4.49
CA ASP A 262 4.76 -8.49 5.31
C ASP A 262 3.88 -7.26 5.08
N SER A 263 3.52 -6.56 6.15
CA SER A 263 2.66 -5.39 5.96
C SER A 263 3.43 -4.22 5.34
N PHE A 264 4.67 -4.01 5.76
CA PHE A 264 5.54 -2.97 5.23
C PHE A 264 6.95 -3.54 5.15
N ASP A 265 7.36 -3.88 3.94
CA ASP A 265 8.68 -4.42 3.67
C ASP A 265 9.62 -3.39 3.07
N VAL A 266 10.89 -3.51 3.42
CA VAL A 266 11.94 -2.59 2.99
C VAL A 266 13.19 -3.36 2.65
N ASP A 267 13.67 -3.13 1.44
CA ASP A 267 14.84 -3.81 0.93
C ASP A 267 15.82 -2.83 0.26
N GLN A 268 16.99 -3.33 -0.12
CA GLN A 268 17.96 -2.70 -1.02
C GLN A 268 18.38 -1.26 -0.67
N GLY A 269 18.42 -0.92 0.62
CA GLY A 269 19.00 0.36 1.04
C GLY A 269 18.07 1.56 0.97
N TRP A 270 16.83 1.43 1.38
CA TRP A 270 15.93 2.57 1.51
C TRP A 270 16.40 3.56 2.59
N ARG A 271 16.43 4.85 2.25
CA ARG A 271 16.92 5.95 3.10
C ARG A 271 15.88 7.05 3.29
N GLY A 272 14.62 6.67 3.23
CA GLY A 272 13.48 7.55 3.39
C GLY A 272 12.91 7.56 4.80
N LYS A 273 11.70 8.08 4.90
CA LYS A 273 10.92 8.18 6.13
C LYS A 273 9.47 7.82 5.87
N ALA A 274 8.84 7.14 6.83
CA ALA A 274 7.40 6.95 6.83
C ALA A 274 6.80 7.52 8.12
N GLN A 275 5.59 8.12 8.01
CA GLN A 275 4.97 8.77 9.14
C GLN A 275 3.43 8.66 9.09
N PHE A 276 2.83 8.50 10.27
CA PHE A 276 1.38 8.34 10.46
C PHE A 276 0.85 7.06 9.81
N GLY A 277 1.40 5.92 10.26
CA GLY A 277 1.02 4.59 9.81
C GLY A 277 -0.02 3.93 10.69
N LEU A 278 -0.91 3.16 10.08
CA LEU A 278 -1.75 2.18 10.74
C LEU A 278 -1.59 0.84 10.02
N ILE A 279 -1.09 -0.15 10.73
CA ILE A 279 -0.98 -1.52 10.25
C ILE A 279 -1.87 -2.41 11.09
N VAL A 280 -2.72 -3.20 10.44
CA VAL A 280 -3.56 -4.21 11.08
C VAL A 280 -3.44 -5.50 10.30
N GLN A 281 -2.69 -6.45 10.82
CA GLN A 281 -2.67 -7.80 10.27
C GLN A 281 -4.02 -8.47 10.52
N GLY A 282 -4.53 -9.16 9.52
CA GLY A 282 -5.85 -9.79 9.60
C GLY A 282 -5.86 -11.01 10.50
N TYR A 283 -7.05 -11.33 11.01
CA TYR A 283 -7.30 -12.60 11.71
C TYR A 283 -7.89 -13.66 10.77
N SER A 284 -7.80 -13.45 9.47
CA SER A 284 -8.34 -14.37 8.48
C SER A 284 -7.38 -15.52 8.25
N LEU A 285 -7.70 -16.66 8.80
CA LEU A 285 -6.95 -17.93 8.62
C LEU A 285 -7.10 -18.54 7.21
N ASN A 286 -7.85 -17.90 6.32
CA ASN A 286 -8.12 -18.43 4.99
C ASN A 286 -7.41 -17.65 3.87
N ALA A 287 -6.79 -16.54 4.20
CA ALA A 287 -6.02 -15.74 3.23
C ALA A 287 -4.59 -16.27 3.06
N SER A 288 -4.38 -17.58 3.20
CA SER A 288 -3.07 -18.22 3.10
C SER A 288 -2.50 -18.07 1.69
N GLN A 289 -1.75 -17.01 1.47
CA GLN A 289 -0.93 -16.80 0.28
C GLN A 289 0.30 -16.00 0.73
N GLY A 290 1.38 -16.03 -0.01
CA GLY A 290 2.66 -15.61 0.53
C GLY A 290 3.09 -16.53 1.67
N SER A 291 3.73 -16.02 2.70
CA SER A 291 4.12 -16.79 3.89
C SER A 291 2.94 -17.18 4.78
N GLY A 292 1.73 -16.65 4.54
CA GLY A 292 0.53 -17.06 5.30
C GLY A 292 -0.49 -15.97 5.55
N VAL A 293 -0.79 -15.68 6.81
CA VAL A 293 -1.79 -14.73 7.28
C VAL A 293 -1.14 -13.50 7.94
N GLY A 294 -0.18 -12.91 7.25
CA GLY A 294 0.67 -11.86 7.74
C GLY A 294 1.90 -12.43 8.45
N ASP A 295 3.07 -12.21 7.86
CA ASP A 295 4.35 -12.57 8.47
C ASP A 295 4.78 -11.45 9.44
N ASN A 296 5.59 -10.51 9.04
CA ASN A 296 5.94 -9.39 9.90
C ASN A 296 5.04 -8.16 9.65
N CYS A 297 4.89 -7.30 10.64
CA CYS A 297 4.28 -6.00 10.40
C CYS A 297 5.24 -5.04 9.70
N PHE A 298 6.52 -5.14 10.03
CA PHE A 298 7.63 -4.51 9.32
C PHE A 298 8.74 -5.53 9.12
N GLU A 299 9.07 -5.84 7.90
CA GLU A 299 10.34 -6.43 7.54
C GLU A 299 11.29 -5.32 7.08
N THR A 300 12.56 -5.41 7.39
CA THR A 300 13.51 -4.37 7.00
C THR A 300 14.87 -4.99 6.76
N ASP A 301 15.25 -5.01 5.51
CA ASP A 301 16.57 -5.44 5.06
C ASP A 301 17.48 -4.24 4.83
N GLY A 302 18.76 -4.44 5.09
CA GLY A 302 19.75 -3.39 5.01
C GLY A 302 20.20 -3.12 3.59
N ALA A 303 20.72 -4.13 2.97
CA ALA A 303 21.22 -4.14 1.61
C ALA A 303 21.04 -5.57 1.09
N GLU A 304 21.08 -5.77 -0.20
CA GLU A 304 21.04 -7.11 -0.79
C GLU A 304 22.13 -8.06 -0.24
N ASP A 305 23.23 -7.48 0.14
CA ASP A 305 24.29 -8.11 0.92
C ASP A 305 24.76 -7.06 1.94
N SER A 306 24.85 -7.42 3.19
CA SER A 306 25.01 -6.49 4.32
C SER A 306 26.15 -5.50 4.23
N ASP A 307 27.19 -5.82 3.47
CA ASP A 307 28.34 -4.94 3.25
C ASP A 307 28.15 -3.95 2.09
N TRP A 308 27.10 -4.13 1.31
CA TRP A 308 26.87 -3.29 0.14
C TRP A 308 26.24 -1.94 0.50
N GLN A 309 26.28 -1.03 -0.46
CA GLN A 309 25.78 0.34 -0.29
C GLN A 309 24.83 0.77 -1.42
N PRO A 310 23.78 1.50 -1.07
CA PRO A 310 23.46 2.03 0.27
C PRO A 310 22.84 0.97 1.20
N VAL A 311 23.07 1.11 2.50
CA VAL A 311 22.35 0.35 3.53
C VAL A 311 21.10 1.09 3.95
N THR A 312 20.03 0.38 4.21
CA THR A 312 18.78 0.95 4.74
C THR A 312 19.03 1.71 6.03
N THR A 313 18.65 2.99 6.03
CA THR A 313 18.72 3.90 7.19
C THR A 313 17.40 4.63 7.33
N ALA A 314 16.32 3.89 7.44
CA ALA A 314 14.97 4.40 7.47
C ALA A 314 14.54 4.93 8.84
N ALA A 315 13.54 5.80 8.86
CA ALA A 315 12.94 6.26 10.10
C ALA A 315 11.41 6.27 10.00
N ILE A 316 10.77 5.54 10.92
CA ILE A 316 9.33 5.38 11.01
C ILE A 316 8.81 6.20 12.20
N TYR A 317 7.82 7.05 11.97
CA TYR A 317 7.27 7.94 12.99
C TYR A 317 5.76 7.74 13.17
N ASN A 318 5.30 7.74 14.42
CA ASN A 318 3.86 7.78 14.75
C ASN A 318 3.06 6.67 14.08
N ALA A 319 3.56 5.44 14.08
CA ALA A 319 2.85 4.28 13.59
C ALA A 319 2.14 3.54 14.73
N THR A 320 0.93 3.07 14.47
CA THR A 320 0.23 2.09 15.31
C THR A 320 0.17 0.78 14.56
N VAL A 321 0.66 -0.27 15.19
CA VAL A 321 0.86 -1.59 14.59
C VAL A 321 0.15 -2.62 15.45
N ILE A 322 -0.80 -3.32 14.84
CA ILE A 322 -1.59 -4.38 15.46
C ILE A 322 -1.30 -5.66 14.67
N GLY A 323 -0.49 -6.53 15.26
CA GLY A 323 -0.09 -7.80 14.65
C GLY A 323 -1.17 -8.87 14.72
N GLN A 324 -0.82 -10.08 14.29
CA GLN A 324 -1.69 -11.25 14.31
C GLN A 324 -1.18 -12.25 15.35
N PRO A 325 -1.83 -12.34 16.54
CA PRO A 325 -1.28 -13.08 17.69
C PRO A 325 -1.46 -14.60 17.61
N ILE A 326 -2.16 -15.13 16.61
CA ILE A 326 -2.46 -16.56 16.52
C ILE A 326 -1.44 -17.28 15.62
N ASP A 327 -1.27 -16.79 14.40
CA ASP A 327 -0.43 -17.40 13.38
C ASP A 327 0.56 -16.42 12.74
N GLY A 328 0.54 -15.12 13.09
CA GLY A 328 1.50 -14.14 12.62
C GLY A 328 2.88 -14.35 13.23
N ASP A 329 3.95 -13.98 12.54
CA ASP A 329 5.33 -14.09 13.04
C ASP A 329 5.68 -12.88 13.92
N GLY A 330 6.26 -11.84 13.40
CA GLY A 330 6.81 -10.75 14.17
C GLY A 330 6.13 -9.40 14.01
N LEU A 331 6.40 -8.51 14.95
CA LEU A 331 6.03 -7.10 14.76
C LEU A 331 7.08 -6.38 13.92
N THR A 332 8.37 -6.75 14.09
CA THR A 332 9.46 -6.22 13.27
C THR A 332 10.53 -7.27 13.03
N ALA A 333 10.97 -7.43 11.80
CA ALA A 333 12.17 -8.18 11.43
C ALA A 333 13.25 -7.21 10.92
N TRP A 334 14.51 -7.44 11.30
CA TRP A 334 15.66 -6.66 10.90
C TRP A 334 16.72 -7.60 10.36
N ARG A 335 17.05 -7.47 9.10
CA ARG A 335 17.99 -8.34 8.39
C ARG A 335 19.07 -7.50 7.70
N ASP A 336 20.12 -8.12 7.25
CA ASP A 336 21.15 -7.56 6.36
C ASP A 336 21.67 -6.19 6.75
N ASN A 337 21.98 -6.03 8.06
CA ASN A 337 22.51 -4.79 8.62
C ASN A 337 21.56 -3.57 8.52
N ALA A 338 20.25 -3.76 8.44
CA ALA A 338 19.26 -2.68 8.43
C ALA A 338 19.41 -1.76 9.64
N ARG A 339 19.24 -0.46 9.46
CA ARG A 339 19.41 0.58 10.50
C ARG A 339 18.15 1.42 10.59
N VAL A 340 17.03 0.77 10.84
CA VAL A 340 15.74 1.43 10.99
C VAL A 340 15.60 2.06 12.38
N GLN A 341 14.84 3.14 12.46
CA GLN A 341 14.51 3.82 13.72
C GLN A 341 12.99 3.97 13.84
N TYR A 342 12.44 3.55 14.98
CA TYR A 342 11.03 3.73 15.29
C TYR A 342 10.85 4.81 16.35
N HIS A 343 10.07 5.86 16.02
CA HIS A 343 9.82 7.00 16.89
C HIS A 343 8.33 7.17 17.17
N ASN A 344 7.97 7.17 18.46
CA ASN A 344 6.59 7.33 18.90
C ASN A 344 5.63 6.32 18.23
N CYS A 345 6.06 5.06 18.12
CA CYS A 345 5.29 3.97 17.57
C CYS A 345 4.67 3.12 18.69
N VAL A 346 3.56 2.47 18.39
CA VAL A 346 2.86 1.54 19.27
C VAL A 346 2.75 0.21 18.55
N PHE A 347 3.26 -0.84 19.19
CA PHE A 347 3.25 -2.21 18.68
C PHE A 347 2.47 -3.09 19.66
N VAL A 348 1.45 -3.78 19.18
CA VAL A 348 0.59 -4.67 19.98
C VAL A 348 0.26 -5.96 19.24
N ASP A 349 -0.01 -7.01 19.99
CA ASP A 349 -0.54 -8.29 19.51
C ASP A 349 0.32 -8.96 18.42
N GLY A 350 1.66 -8.93 18.55
CA GLY A 350 2.54 -9.74 17.73
C GLY A 350 2.39 -11.23 18.03
N GLY A 351 2.54 -12.08 17.02
CA GLY A 351 2.42 -13.52 17.16
C GLY A 351 3.58 -14.12 17.96
N GLU A 352 4.77 -14.12 17.40
CA GLU A 352 5.93 -14.76 18.02
C GLU A 352 6.88 -13.77 18.71
N LYS A 353 7.24 -12.69 18.03
CA LYS A 353 8.33 -11.80 18.46
C LYS A 353 7.95 -10.33 18.30
N ALA A 354 8.36 -9.50 19.24
CA ALA A 354 8.25 -8.05 19.06
C ALA A 354 9.35 -7.53 18.13
N VAL A 355 10.53 -8.11 18.21
CA VAL A 355 11.69 -7.80 17.36
C VAL A 355 12.42 -9.08 17.03
N ARG A 356 12.65 -9.35 15.76
CA ARG A 356 13.54 -10.38 15.24
C ARG A 356 14.79 -9.70 14.69
N PHE A 357 15.94 -10.21 15.06
CA PHE A 357 17.21 -9.90 14.41
C PHE A 357 17.66 -11.13 13.66
N ASP A 358 17.88 -10.99 12.40
CA ASP A 358 18.47 -12.01 11.57
C ASP A 358 19.77 -11.49 10.95
N ASP A 359 20.85 -12.24 11.16
CA ASP A 359 22.17 -11.90 10.68
C ASP A 359 22.80 -13.03 9.84
N LEU A 360 21.94 -13.99 9.45
CA LEU A 360 22.36 -15.17 8.70
C LEU A 360 22.20 -15.00 7.19
N ASP A 361 21.61 -13.93 6.75
CA ASP A 361 21.24 -13.70 5.36
C ASP A 361 22.35 -13.02 4.57
N GLY A 362 23.46 -13.70 4.47
CA GLY A 362 24.46 -13.40 3.48
C GLY A 362 25.75 -12.79 4.01
N ASP A 363 25.74 -11.95 5.02
CA ASP A 363 26.94 -11.28 5.48
C ASP A 363 27.69 -11.97 6.63
N GLY A 364 27.04 -12.89 7.28
CA GLY A 364 27.58 -13.71 8.36
C GLY A 364 28.11 -12.94 9.55
N ALA A 365 29.05 -12.09 9.40
CA ALA A 365 29.76 -11.44 10.49
C ALA A 365 29.51 -9.94 10.63
N GLN A 366 28.84 -9.33 9.70
CA GLN A 366 28.75 -7.86 9.58
C GLN A 366 27.48 -7.28 10.21
N GLY A 367 26.43 -8.10 10.33
CA GLY A 367 25.14 -7.68 10.85
C GLY A 367 25.21 -7.22 12.30
N TYR A 368 24.59 -6.15 12.62
CA TYR A 368 24.24 -5.61 13.97
C TYR A 368 25.27 -5.80 15.10
N GLY A 369 26.53 -6.05 14.82
CA GLY A 369 27.50 -6.33 15.86
C GLY A 369 27.14 -7.56 16.72
N HIS A 370 26.44 -8.55 16.19
CA HIS A 370 26.12 -9.80 16.89
C HIS A 370 27.36 -10.51 17.42
N ASN A 371 28.51 -10.20 16.93
CA ASN A 371 29.80 -10.59 17.50
C ASN A 371 30.15 -9.88 18.82
N GLY A 372 29.18 -9.20 19.43
CA GLY A 372 29.35 -8.46 20.68
C GLY A 372 29.85 -7.03 20.49
N THR A 373 29.67 -6.46 19.33
CA THR A 373 30.12 -5.10 18.99
C THR A 373 29.00 -4.05 18.92
N LEU A 374 27.78 -4.42 19.29
CA LEU A 374 26.69 -3.44 19.44
C LEU A 374 26.95 -2.44 20.55
#